data_f84ed1ac4254d85bbd693bf79666244b
#
_entry.id   f84ed1ac4254d85bbd693bf79666244b
#
_cell.length_a   1.000
_cell.length_b   1.000
_cell.length_c   1.000
_cell.angle_alpha   90.00
_cell.angle_beta   90.00
_cell.angle_gamma   90.00
#
_symmetry.space_group_name_H-M   'P 1'
#
loop_
_entity.id
_entity.type
_entity.pdbx_description
1 polymer ?
#
loop_
_entity_poly.entity_id
_entity_poly.type
_entity_poly.pdbx_seq_one_letter_code
_entity_poly.pdbx_strand_id
1 'polypeptide(L)'
;MRRQLSTAAIVIALAATATACNSDGVDAKPDSNASAAQSQAPKDPAPGADKGGDKGGDKGGQGGDLAVGGTAKVKAKNGAEISVTLKNWTDPAKSNNKYMMPKPGKRWVAAQFEIVNTGQAVYDDSPANGVKVVDDQGQSFTHSIGESTAGPNMPATVKLKAGEKALGYVIVSVPENGKPKSVTFTPDSGFAQDTGKWAVGK
;
A
#
# COMPACT_ATOMS: atom_id res chain seq x y z
N MET A 1 21.04 -51.02 30.11
CA MET A 1 21.53 -49.93 30.95
C MET A 1 20.53 -48.79 30.91
N ARG A 2 19.79 -48.63 31.99
CA ARG A 2 18.75 -47.61 32.16
C ARG A 2 19.39 -46.29 32.59
N ARG A 3 19.15 -45.19 31.88
CA ARG A 3 19.51 -43.84 32.38
C ARG A 3 18.25 -43.02 32.60
N GLN A 4 18.17 -42.57 33.83
CA GLN A 4 17.09 -41.83 34.49
C GLN A 4 16.92 -40.42 33.89
N LEU A 5 15.68 -40.03 33.71
CA LEU A 5 15.27 -38.65 33.41
C LEU A 5 15.20 -37.85 34.72
N SER A 6 15.85 -36.70 34.74
CA SER A 6 15.70 -35.72 35.83
C SER A 6 14.91 -34.54 35.31
N THR A 7 13.70 -34.39 35.81
CA THR A 7 12.81 -33.24 35.61
C THR A 7 13.17 -32.14 36.61
N ALA A 8 13.57 -30.98 36.16
CA ALA A 8 13.71 -29.76 36.94
C ALA A 8 12.51 -28.85 36.68
N ALA A 9 11.67 -28.67 37.68
CA ALA A 9 10.56 -27.72 37.67
C ALA A 9 11.08 -26.35 38.17
N ILE A 10 10.95 -25.32 37.36
CA ILE A 10 11.21 -23.93 37.73
C ILE A 10 9.86 -23.25 37.95
N VAL A 11 9.60 -22.88 39.20
CA VAL A 11 8.48 -22.04 39.63
C VAL A 11 8.92 -20.58 39.54
N ILE A 12 8.28 -19.78 38.71
CA ILE A 12 8.46 -18.33 38.66
C ILE A 12 7.25 -17.68 39.32
N ALA A 13 7.49 -17.01 40.44
CA ALA A 13 6.48 -16.21 41.13
C ALA A 13 6.32 -14.85 40.49
N LEU A 14 5.08 -14.48 40.13
CA LEU A 14 4.71 -13.14 39.70
C LEU A 14 4.52 -12.26 40.96
N ALA A 15 5.28 -11.17 41.05
CA ALA A 15 5.02 -10.05 41.93
C ALA A 15 4.28 -8.94 41.15
N ALA A 16 3.04 -8.68 41.55
CA ALA A 16 2.26 -7.55 41.09
C ALA A 16 2.61 -6.33 41.94
N THR A 17 3.09 -5.25 41.34
CA THR A 17 3.17 -3.93 41.97
C THR A 17 2.18 -2.98 41.30
N ALA A 18 1.12 -2.68 42.05
CA ALA A 18 0.21 -1.58 41.73
C ALA A 18 0.83 -0.28 42.25
N THR A 19 1.01 0.71 41.34
CA THR A 19 1.27 2.09 41.74
C THR A 19 0.13 2.96 41.25
N ALA A 20 -0.68 3.41 42.20
CA ALA A 20 -1.62 4.51 42.06
C ALA A 20 -0.88 5.84 42.30
N CYS A 21 -1.06 6.84 41.45
CA CYS A 21 -0.81 8.26 41.74
C CYS A 21 -1.75 9.03 40.83
N ASN A 22 -2.68 9.58 41.42
CA ASN A 22 -2.91 10.89 42.06
C ASN A 22 -3.11 11.99 41.01
N SER A 23 -4.34 12.43 40.96
CA SER A 23 -4.88 13.58 40.28
C SER A 23 -4.46 14.86 41.01
N ASP A 24 -3.92 15.83 40.29
CA ASP A 24 -4.01 17.22 40.67
C ASP A 24 -4.62 18.02 39.54
N GLY A 25 -5.83 18.49 39.83
CA GLY A 25 -6.60 19.36 38.99
C GLY A 25 -6.08 20.78 39.05
N VAL A 26 -6.16 21.46 37.92
CA VAL A 26 -6.18 22.93 37.89
C VAL A 26 -7.37 23.35 37.07
N ASP A 27 -8.38 23.81 37.79
CA ASP A 27 -9.50 24.57 37.25
C ASP A 27 -9.02 25.98 36.85
N ALA A 28 -9.37 26.40 35.65
CA ALA A 28 -9.56 27.79 35.35
C ALA A 28 -10.60 27.96 34.24
N LYS A 29 -11.73 28.46 34.61
CA LYS A 29 -12.86 28.93 33.79
C LYS A 29 -12.94 30.44 33.90
N PRO A 30 -13.82 31.16 33.20
CA PRO A 30 -13.63 31.77 31.88
C PRO A 30 -13.76 33.31 32.00
N ASP A 31 -13.41 34.03 30.96
CA ASP A 31 -14.01 35.36 30.77
C ASP A 31 -14.46 35.55 29.32
N SER A 32 -15.71 35.83 29.24
CA SER A 32 -16.49 36.33 28.13
C SER A 32 -16.11 37.77 27.79
N ASN A 33 -15.98 38.15 26.53
CA ASN A 33 -16.73 39.30 26.04
C ASN A 33 -16.92 39.28 24.50
N ALA A 34 -18.14 39.68 24.15
CA ALA A 34 -18.68 39.79 22.81
C ALA A 34 -18.12 41.05 22.08
N SER A 35 -18.04 41.01 20.77
CA SER A 35 -18.67 42.05 19.96
C SER A 35 -18.77 41.65 18.49
N ALA A 36 -19.96 41.85 17.98
CA ALA A 36 -20.36 41.66 16.57
C ALA A 36 -19.88 42.84 15.71
N ALA A 37 -19.56 42.57 14.45
CA ALA A 37 -19.82 43.52 13.36
C ALA A 37 -19.96 42.79 12.04
N GLN A 38 -21.14 42.90 11.45
CA GLN A 38 -21.48 42.60 10.05
C GLN A 38 -20.84 43.61 9.10
N SER A 39 -20.45 43.16 7.88
CA SER A 39 -20.72 43.91 6.64
C SER A 39 -20.35 43.08 5.41
N GLN A 40 -21.35 42.62 4.69
CA GLN A 40 -21.72 42.86 3.29
C GLN A 40 -20.69 42.61 2.19
N ALA A 41 -21.11 41.68 1.31
CA ALA A 41 -20.60 41.50 -0.05
C ALA A 41 -21.01 42.65 -0.99
N PRO A 42 -20.33 42.79 -2.14
CA PRO A 42 -21.10 42.64 -3.40
C PRO A 42 -20.38 41.87 -4.53
N LYS A 43 -21.21 41.04 -5.18
CA LYS A 43 -21.48 40.80 -6.62
C LYS A 43 -20.37 40.89 -7.67
N ASP A 44 -20.41 39.80 -8.46
CA ASP A 44 -19.85 39.47 -9.78
C ASP A 44 -19.75 40.58 -10.84
N PRO A 45 -18.93 40.37 -11.94
CA PRO A 45 -19.35 39.49 -13.04
C PRO A 45 -18.25 38.64 -13.71
N ALA A 46 -18.62 37.46 -14.25
CA ALA A 46 -17.96 36.76 -15.35
C ALA A 46 -18.21 37.48 -16.71
N PRO A 47 -17.61 37.10 -17.87
CA PRO A 47 -17.20 35.79 -18.34
C PRO A 47 -15.88 35.74 -19.14
N GLY A 48 -15.39 34.55 -19.42
CA GLY A 48 -14.34 34.31 -20.42
C GLY A 48 -14.04 32.83 -20.58
N ALA A 49 -14.64 32.22 -21.59
CA ALA A 49 -14.37 30.86 -22.00
C ALA A 49 -12.99 30.73 -22.65
N ASP A 50 -12.24 29.68 -22.33
CA ASP A 50 -11.49 29.00 -23.36
C ASP A 50 -11.37 27.50 -23.08
N LYS A 51 -11.56 26.72 -24.16
CA LYS A 51 -11.62 25.28 -24.22
C LYS A 51 -10.22 24.71 -24.35
N GLY A 52 -9.82 23.86 -23.46
CA GLY A 52 -8.67 22.97 -23.61
C GLY A 52 -9.04 21.62 -22.99
N GLY A 53 -9.58 20.74 -23.84
CA GLY A 53 -9.95 19.40 -23.38
C GLY A 53 -8.72 18.54 -23.17
N ASP A 54 -8.53 18.05 -21.95
CA ASP A 54 -7.80 16.83 -21.70
C ASP A 54 -8.74 15.84 -20.99
N LYS A 55 -9.22 14.88 -21.76
CA LYS A 55 -10.03 13.78 -21.28
C LYS A 55 -9.13 12.70 -20.66
N GLY A 56 -8.48 13.02 -19.56
CA GLY A 56 -7.96 12.04 -18.63
C GLY A 56 -9.10 11.57 -17.73
N GLY A 57 -9.78 10.49 -18.10
CA GLY A 57 -10.89 9.94 -17.32
C GLY A 57 -10.44 9.47 -15.94
N ASP A 58 -10.62 10.32 -14.94
CA ASP A 58 -10.52 9.96 -13.51
C ASP A 58 -11.74 9.07 -13.17
N LYS A 59 -11.59 7.76 -13.33
CA LYS A 59 -12.49 6.78 -12.74
C LYS A 59 -11.88 6.33 -11.42
N GLY A 60 -12.12 7.08 -10.37
CA GLY A 60 -11.97 6.63 -8.99
C GLY A 60 -12.74 5.31 -8.81
N GLY A 61 -11.99 4.21 -8.70
CA GLY A 61 -12.58 2.89 -8.80
C GLY A 61 -13.15 2.37 -7.50
N GLN A 62 -14.46 2.25 -7.45
CA GLN A 62 -15.15 1.12 -6.84
C GLN A 62 -15.98 0.50 -7.96
N GLY A 63 -15.57 -0.69 -8.47
CA GLY A 63 -16.46 -1.46 -9.32
C GLY A 63 -15.91 -2.10 -10.59
N GLY A 64 -14.62 -2.06 -10.89
CA GLY A 64 -14.06 -2.76 -12.05
C GLY A 64 -12.54 -2.85 -11.99
N ASP A 65 -11.98 -3.90 -12.61
CA ASP A 65 -10.53 -4.04 -12.74
C ASP A 65 -10.01 -2.94 -13.66
N LEU A 66 -8.99 -2.19 -13.22
CA LEU A 66 -8.27 -1.23 -14.05
C LEU A 66 -7.44 -1.97 -15.12
N ALA A 67 -7.16 -1.33 -16.24
CA ALA A 67 -6.17 -1.83 -17.18
C ALA A 67 -4.75 -1.51 -16.71
N VAL A 68 -3.73 -2.16 -17.29
CA VAL A 68 -2.33 -1.74 -17.16
C VAL A 68 -2.21 -0.29 -17.66
N GLY A 69 -1.53 0.57 -16.91
CA GLY A 69 -1.51 2.02 -17.08
C GLY A 69 -2.56 2.75 -16.24
N GLY A 70 -3.57 2.07 -15.74
CA GLY A 70 -4.62 2.65 -14.87
C GLY A 70 -4.11 2.99 -13.48
N THR A 71 -4.72 4.00 -12.85
CA THR A 71 -4.38 4.50 -11.52
C THR A 71 -5.52 4.28 -10.55
N ALA A 72 -5.23 3.65 -9.41
CA ALA A 72 -6.12 3.54 -8.26
C ALA A 72 -5.76 4.60 -7.21
N LYS A 73 -6.77 5.23 -6.60
CA LYS A 73 -6.61 6.07 -5.40
C LYS A 73 -6.99 5.23 -4.19
N VAL A 74 -6.09 5.08 -3.25
CA VAL A 74 -6.27 4.24 -2.05
C VAL A 74 -5.75 4.97 -0.81
N LYS A 75 -6.30 4.63 0.34
CA LYS A 75 -5.93 5.20 1.64
C LYS A 75 -5.24 4.18 2.52
N ALA A 76 -4.15 4.59 3.14
CA ALA A 76 -3.48 3.87 4.20
C ALA A 76 -4.20 4.08 5.55
N LYS A 77 -3.97 3.19 6.52
CA LYS A 77 -4.61 3.26 7.85
C LYS A 77 -4.30 4.54 8.63
N ASN A 78 -3.12 5.12 8.41
CA ASN A 78 -2.72 6.39 9.02
C ASN A 78 -3.32 7.62 8.33
N GLY A 79 -4.22 7.43 7.34
CA GLY A 79 -4.87 8.48 6.58
C GLY A 79 -4.05 9.02 5.41
N ALA A 80 -2.88 8.44 5.10
CA ALA A 80 -2.15 8.82 3.89
C ALA A 80 -2.96 8.43 2.64
N GLU A 81 -3.12 9.38 1.73
CA GLU A 81 -3.80 9.18 0.44
C GLU A 81 -2.75 8.98 -0.64
N ILE A 82 -2.81 7.87 -1.34
CA ILE A 82 -1.86 7.56 -2.40
C ILE A 82 -2.54 7.25 -3.71
N SER A 83 -1.91 7.65 -4.80
CA SER A 83 -2.22 7.20 -6.16
C SER A 83 -1.26 6.08 -6.52
N VAL A 84 -1.79 4.94 -6.93
CA VAL A 84 -1.00 3.76 -7.33
C VAL A 84 -1.33 3.45 -8.78
N THR A 85 -0.31 3.45 -9.63
CA THR A 85 -0.43 3.12 -11.06
C THR A 85 0.33 1.85 -11.37
N LEU A 86 -0.32 0.87 -11.98
CA LEU A 86 0.38 -0.27 -12.58
C LEU A 86 0.96 0.16 -13.92
N LYS A 87 2.23 0.55 -13.95
CA LYS A 87 2.91 1.07 -15.16
C LYS A 87 3.18 0.00 -16.20
N ASN A 88 3.55 -1.20 -15.74
CA ASN A 88 3.90 -2.30 -16.63
C ASN A 88 3.63 -3.66 -15.99
N TRP A 89 3.35 -4.64 -16.84
CA TRP A 89 3.21 -6.06 -16.49
C TRP A 89 4.10 -6.89 -17.40
N THR A 90 4.93 -7.76 -16.82
CA THR A 90 5.84 -8.64 -17.53
C THR A 90 5.57 -10.10 -17.13
N ASP A 91 5.18 -10.93 -18.09
CA ASP A 91 4.92 -12.34 -17.91
C ASP A 91 5.41 -13.13 -19.17
N PRO A 92 6.41 -14.01 -19.05
CA PRO A 92 7.24 -14.27 -17.88
C PRO A 92 8.32 -13.20 -17.65
N ALA A 93 8.66 -12.93 -16.38
CA ALA A 93 9.80 -12.13 -16.00
C ALA A 93 11.07 -12.99 -15.93
N LYS A 94 12.16 -12.50 -16.51
CA LYS A 94 13.43 -13.20 -16.57
C LYS A 94 14.43 -12.66 -15.54
N SER A 95 15.37 -13.50 -15.09
CA SER A 95 16.50 -13.09 -14.27
C SER A 95 17.82 -13.36 -15.02
N ASN A 96 18.79 -12.48 -14.84
CA ASN A 96 20.19 -12.73 -15.23
C ASN A 96 21.04 -13.32 -14.08
N ASN A 97 20.48 -13.39 -12.87
CA ASN A 97 21.16 -13.90 -11.71
C ASN A 97 20.87 -15.41 -11.58
N LYS A 98 21.87 -16.24 -11.89
CA LYS A 98 21.75 -17.71 -11.83
C LYS A 98 21.44 -18.27 -10.42
N TYR A 99 21.67 -17.48 -9.38
CA TYR A 99 21.38 -17.85 -8.00
C TYR A 99 19.97 -17.40 -7.54
N MET A 100 19.35 -16.54 -8.33
CA MET A 100 18.02 -16.00 -8.05
C MET A 100 17.11 -16.30 -9.24
N MET A 101 16.67 -17.55 -9.33
CA MET A 101 15.79 -18.05 -10.39
C MET A 101 14.46 -18.53 -9.80
N PRO A 102 13.38 -18.57 -10.59
CA PRO A 102 12.16 -19.26 -10.18
C PRO A 102 12.44 -20.70 -9.76
N LYS A 103 11.76 -21.19 -8.75
CA LYS A 103 11.84 -22.61 -8.36
C LYS A 103 11.29 -23.51 -9.49
N PRO A 104 11.70 -24.78 -9.56
CA PRO A 104 11.12 -25.75 -10.53
C PRO A 104 9.59 -25.75 -10.49
N GLY A 105 8.93 -25.78 -11.65
CA GLY A 105 7.48 -25.71 -11.80
C GLY A 105 6.86 -24.32 -11.53
N LYS A 106 7.70 -23.29 -11.36
CA LYS A 106 7.28 -21.89 -11.20
C LYS A 106 7.94 -21.02 -12.26
N ARG A 107 7.27 -19.92 -12.59
CA ARG A 107 7.84 -18.79 -13.29
C ARG A 107 7.63 -17.50 -12.51
N TRP A 108 8.39 -16.48 -12.82
CA TRP A 108 8.17 -15.15 -12.28
C TRP A 108 7.31 -14.32 -13.22
N VAL A 109 6.49 -13.49 -12.60
CA VAL A 109 5.85 -12.34 -13.22
C VAL A 109 6.30 -11.09 -12.48
N ALA A 110 6.34 -9.95 -13.15
CA ALA A 110 6.78 -8.69 -12.56
C ALA A 110 5.80 -7.57 -12.87
N ALA A 111 5.35 -6.88 -11.82
CA ALA A 111 4.44 -5.75 -11.88
C ALA A 111 5.19 -4.48 -11.50
N GLN A 112 5.24 -3.47 -12.39
CA GLN A 112 5.84 -2.17 -12.09
C GLN A 112 4.77 -1.23 -11.53
N PHE A 113 4.97 -0.79 -10.30
CA PHE A 113 4.10 0.19 -9.66
C PHE A 113 4.80 1.54 -9.53
N GLU A 114 4.06 2.60 -9.82
CA GLU A 114 4.36 3.96 -9.38
C GLU A 114 3.39 4.31 -8.26
N ILE A 115 3.92 4.69 -7.10
CA ILE A 115 3.17 5.09 -5.91
C ILE A 115 3.49 6.56 -5.67
N VAL A 116 2.48 7.42 -5.64
CA VAL A 116 2.60 8.85 -5.36
C VAL A 116 1.78 9.19 -4.13
N ASN A 117 2.38 9.83 -3.13
CA ASN A 117 1.61 10.37 -2.02
C ASN A 117 0.91 11.65 -2.45
N THR A 118 -0.41 11.59 -2.57
CA THR A 118 -1.27 12.72 -2.99
C THR A 118 -1.91 13.45 -1.80
N GLY A 119 -1.76 12.87 -0.59
CA GLY A 119 -2.26 13.46 0.66
C GLY A 119 -1.18 14.23 1.43
N GLN A 120 -1.54 14.69 2.63
CA GLN A 120 -0.63 15.43 3.53
C GLN A 120 0.08 14.52 4.53
N ALA A 121 -0.55 13.41 4.94
CA ALA A 121 0.05 12.45 5.84
C ALA A 121 1.17 11.68 5.13
N VAL A 122 2.28 11.42 5.84
CA VAL A 122 3.40 10.64 5.29
C VAL A 122 2.96 9.19 5.05
N TYR A 123 3.19 8.69 3.85
CA TYR A 123 3.04 7.27 3.56
C TYR A 123 4.33 6.53 3.88
N ASP A 124 4.28 5.59 4.84
CA ASP A 124 5.42 4.79 5.31
C ASP A 124 5.02 3.32 5.28
N ASP A 125 5.62 2.53 4.38
CA ASP A 125 5.19 1.14 4.11
C ASP A 125 6.31 0.29 3.49
N SER A 126 6.05 -1.02 3.45
CA SER A 126 6.78 -2.01 2.63
C SER A 126 5.88 -2.46 1.46
N PRO A 127 5.87 -1.73 0.33
CA PRO A 127 4.84 -1.86 -0.70
C PRO A 127 4.73 -3.26 -1.32
N ALA A 128 5.85 -3.98 -1.45
CA ALA A 128 5.85 -5.32 -2.02
C ALA A 128 4.97 -6.31 -1.23
N ASN A 129 4.84 -6.13 0.09
CA ASN A 129 3.99 -6.97 0.94
C ASN A 129 2.49 -6.81 0.61
N GLY A 130 2.10 -5.65 0.09
CA GLY A 130 0.72 -5.36 -0.30
C GLY A 130 0.33 -5.89 -1.68
N VAL A 131 1.27 -6.43 -2.45
CA VAL A 131 1.02 -6.92 -3.81
C VAL A 131 0.61 -8.39 -3.80
N LYS A 132 -0.46 -8.71 -4.53
CA LYS A 132 -0.89 -10.09 -4.80
C LYS A 132 -1.24 -10.24 -6.28
N VAL A 133 -0.90 -11.38 -6.84
CA VAL A 133 -1.35 -11.83 -8.17
C VAL A 133 -2.42 -12.88 -7.96
N VAL A 134 -3.54 -12.77 -8.66
CA VAL A 134 -4.64 -13.73 -8.62
C VAL A 134 -4.78 -14.37 -9.99
N ASP A 135 -4.85 -15.69 -10.04
CA ASP A 135 -5.03 -16.43 -11.29
C ASP A 135 -6.51 -16.66 -11.67
N ASP A 136 -6.74 -17.36 -12.78
CA ASP A 136 -8.07 -17.71 -13.29
C ASP A 136 -8.81 -18.72 -12.40
N GLN A 137 -8.10 -19.39 -11.47
CA GLN A 137 -8.66 -20.32 -10.49
C GLN A 137 -8.97 -19.62 -9.15
N GLY A 138 -8.67 -18.30 -9.02
CA GLY A 138 -8.83 -17.55 -7.78
C GLY A 138 -7.72 -17.78 -6.76
N GLN A 139 -6.63 -18.46 -7.14
CA GLN A 139 -5.46 -18.61 -6.26
C GLN A 139 -4.68 -17.29 -6.17
N SER A 140 -4.24 -16.94 -4.97
CA SER A 140 -3.45 -15.74 -4.70
C SER A 140 -1.99 -16.06 -4.45
N PHE A 141 -1.11 -15.30 -5.09
CA PHE A 141 0.35 -15.40 -4.95
C PHE A 141 0.91 -14.07 -4.46
N THR A 142 1.78 -14.11 -3.45
CA THR A 142 2.43 -12.94 -2.87
C THR A 142 3.79 -12.69 -3.49
N HIS A 143 4.40 -11.54 -3.17
CA HIS A 143 5.72 -11.18 -3.67
C HIS A 143 6.78 -12.24 -3.35
N SER A 144 7.79 -12.29 -4.19
CA SER A 144 8.95 -13.18 -4.06
C SER A 144 10.23 -12.37 -4.05
N ILE A 145 11.23 -12.85 -3.32
CA ILE A 145 12.58 -12.29 -3.38
C ILE A 145 13.21 -12.70 -4.71
N GLY A 146 13.70 -11.73 -5.46
CA GLY A 146 14.34 -11.95 -6.74
C GLY A 146 14.72 -10.66 -7.43
N GLU A 147 15.44 -10.78 -8.55
CA GLU A 147 15.80 -9.69 -9.44
C GLU A 147 15.36 -10.02 -10.85
N SER A 148 14.72 -9.06 -11.51
CA SER A 148 14.22 -9.23 -12.87
C SER A 148 14.94 -8.29 -13.83
N THR A 149 15.16 -8.75 -15.06
CA THR A 149 15.67 -7.91 -16.15
C THR A 149 14.65 -6.86 -16.63
N ALA A 150 13.41 -6.89 -16.12
CA ALA A 150 12.38 -5.89 -16.45
C ALA A 150 12.73 -4.49 -15.93
N GLY A 151 13.50 -4.40 -14.84
CA GLY A 151 13.94 -3.13 -14.26
C GLY A 151 14.19 -3.22 -12.76
N PRO A 152 14.51 -2.08 -12.11
CA PRO A 152 14.78 -2.04 -10.68
C PRO A 152 13.61 -2.49 -9.85
N ASN A 153 13.89 -3.22 -8.76
CA ASN A 153 12.87 -3.61 -7.79
C ASN A 153 12.30 -2.39 -7.05
N MET A 154 11.06 -2.52 -6.60
CA MET A 154 10.47 -1.60 -5.62
C MET A 154 11.35 -1.61 -4.36
N PRO A 155 11.69 -0.43 -3.79
CA PRO A 155 12.37 -0.37 -2.50
C PRO A 155 11.63 -1.20 -1.44
N ALA A 156 12.40 -1.90 -0.58
CA ALA A 156 11.82 -2.74 0.46
C ALA A 156 10.91 -1.96 1.41
N THR A 157 11.29 -0.71 1.68
CA THR A 157 10.49 0.25 2.43
C THR A 157 10.48 1.59 1.72
N VAL A 158 9.38 2.31 1.80
CA VAL A 158 9.23 3.68 1.28
C VAL A 158 8.72 4.58 2.38
N LYS A 159 9.17 5.84 2.36
CA LYS A 159 8.66 6.90 3.21
C LYS A 159 8.44 8.14 2.34
N LEU A 160 7.19 8.35 1.93
CA LEU A 160 6.83 9.39 0.96
C LEU A 160 6.10 10.54 1.67
N LYS A 161 6.65 11.73 1.61
CA LYS A 161 5.96 12.98 1.96
C LYS A 161 4.98 13.37 0.85
N ALA A 162 4.16 14.38 1.10
CA ALA A 162 3.24 14.92 0.09
C ALA A 162 3.97 15.23 -1.23
N GLY A 163 3.46 14.69 -2.34
CA GLY A 163 4.01 14.82 -3.69
C GLY A 163 5.20 13.92 -4.03
N GLU A 164 5.80 13.24 -3.05
CA GLU A 164 6.89 12.29 -3.33
C GLU A 164 6.38 10.98 -3.90
N LYS A 165 7.25 10.27 -4.62
CA LYS A 165 6.90 9.03 -5.31
C LYS A 165 7.96 7.96 -5.20
N ALA A 166 7.53 6.71 -5.32
CA ALA A 166 8.36 5.53 -5.51
C ALA A 166 7.96 4.81 -6.81
N LEU A 167 8.93 4.23 -7.50
CA LEU A 167 8.74 3.46 -8.72
C LEU A 167 9.60 2.20 -8.65
N GLY A 168 9.02 1.04 -8.96
CA GLY A 168 9.79 -0.20 -9.00
C GLY A 168 8.95 -1.41 -9.35
N TYR A 169 9.63 -2.52 -9.61
CA TYR A 169 9.01 -3.79 -9.89
C TYR A 169 8.83 -4.62 -8.62
N VAL A 170 7.68 -5.29 -8.52
CA VAL A 170 7.42 -6.34 -7.55
C VAL A 170 7.34 -7.66 -8.30
N ILE A 171 8.17 -8.62 -7.88
CA ILE A 171 8.24 -9.95 -8.49
C ILE A 171 7.31 -10.88 -7.72
N VAL A 172 6.55 -11.69 -8.44
CA VAL A 172 5.69 -12.72 -7.88
C VAL A 172 5.97 -14.06 -8.57
N SER A 173 6.10 -15.12 -7.77
CA SER A 173 6.29 -16.49 -8.28
C SER A 173 4.94 -17.17 -8.45
N VAL A 174 4.61 -17.54 -9.68
CA VAL A 174 3.36 -18.21 -10.03
C VAL A 174 3.64 -19.60 -10.61
N PRO A 175 2.70 -20.55 -10.61
CA PRO A 175 2.86 -21.82 -11.32
C PRO A 175 3.23 -21.60 -12.78
N GLU A 176 4.07 -22.47 -13.35
CA GLU A 176 4.50 -22.35 -14.75
C GLU A 176 3.34 -22.28 -15.73
N ASN A 177 2.30 -23.11 -15.50
CA ASN A 177 1.08 -23.17 -16.31
C ASN A 177 -0.07 -22.31 -15.76
N GLY A 178 0.16 -21.55 -14.66
CA GLY A 178 -0.85 -20.68 -14.08
C GLY A 178 -1.21 -19.55 -15.03
N LYS A 179 -2.43 -19.02 -14.92
CA LYS A 179 -2.92 -17.91 -15.75
C LYS A 179 -3.25 -16.71 -14.88
N PRO A 180 -2.28 -15.79 -14.64
CA PRO A 180 -2.55 -14.56 -13.92
C PRO A 180 -3.71 -13.81 -14.57
N LYS A 181 -4.71 -13.44 -13.78
CA LYS A 181 -5.90 -12.70 -14.21
C LYS A 181 -5.86 -11.25 -13.76
N SER A 182 -5.44 -11.05 -12.51
CA SER A 182 -5.34 -9.71 -11.94
C SER A 182 -4.16 -9.58 -10.99
N VAL A 183 -3.71 -8.35 -10.79
CA VAL A 183 -2.80 -7.96 -9.71
C VAL A 183 -3.49 -6.94 -8.83
N THR A 184 -3.28 -7.03 -7.52
CA THR A 184 -3.83 -6.11 -6.53
C THR A 184 -2.72 -5.45 -5.75
N PHE A 185 -3.00 -4.25 -5.27
CA PHE A 185 -2.16 -3.51 -4.33
C PHE A 185 -3.02 -3.00 -3.17
N THR A 186 -2.63 -3.35 -1.95
CA THR A 186 -3.28 -2.91 -0.71
C THR A 186 -2.23 -2.24 0.16
N PRO A 187 -2.38 -0.96 0.56
CA PRO A 187 -1.43 -0.27 1.44
C PRO A 187 -1.25 -0.98 2.79
N ASP A 188 -0.30 -0.48 3.60
CA ASP A 188 0.03 -1.00 4.92
C ASP A 188 0.39 -2.49 4.89
N SER A 189 1.24 -2.86 3.93
CA SER A 189 1.68 -4.25 3.75
C SER A 189 0.51 -5.24 3.55
N GLY A 190 -0.58 -4.76 2.95
CA GLY A 190 -1.78 -5.56 2.67
C GLY A 190 -2.85 -5.51 3.75
N PHE A 191 -2.73 -4.60 4.74
CA PHE A 191 -3.66 -4.50 5.88
C PHE A 191 -4.61 -3.31 5.83
N ALA A 192 -4.49 -2.42 4.85
CA ALA A 192 -5.47 -1.35 4.64
C ALA A 192 -6.82 -1.92 4.15
N GLN A 193 -7.87 -1.09 4.19
CA GLN A 193 -9.18 -1.49 3.67
C GLN A 193 -9.29 -1.27 2.16
N ASP A 194 -8.64 -0.23 1.64
CA ASP A 194 -8.67 0.10 0.23
C ASP A 194 -7.69 -0.77 -0.56
N THR A 195 -8.11 -1.19 -1.75
CA THR A 195 -7.30 -2.03 -2.64
C THR A 195 -7.46 -1.57 -4.08
N GLY A 196 -6.36 -1.31 -4.74
CA GLY A 196 -6.31 -1.17 -6.19
C GLY A 196 -6.25 -2.55 -6.87
N LYS A 197 -6.94 -2.72 -8.01
CA LYS A 197 -6.96 -3.97 -8.77
C LYS A 197 -6.85 -3.71 -10.26
N TRP A 198 -5.97 -4.44 -10.93
CA TRP A 198 -5.70 -4.33 -12.36
C TRP A 198 -5.83 -5.69 -13.04
N ALA A 199 -6.52 -5.71 -14.19
CA ALA A 199 -6.55 -6.86 -15.06
C ALA A 199 -5.21 -6.99 -15.80
N VAL A 200 -4.60 -8.19 -15.79
CA VAL A 200 -3.31 -8.49 -16.43
C VAL A 200 -3.37 -9.70 -17.36
N GLY A 201 -4.43 -10.49 -17.28
CA GLY A 201 -4.69 -11.62 -18.20
C GLY A 201 -5.21 -11.12 -19.56
N LYS A 202 -4.80 -11.85 -20.61
CA LYS A 202 -5.39 -11.73 -21.95
C LYS A 202 -6.58 -12.67 -22.08
#